data_03558965637fa6c62963f30d2b261bb5
#
_entry.id   03558965637fa6c62963f30d2b261bb5
#
_cell.length_a   1.000
_cell.length_b   1.000
_cell.length_c   1.000
_cell.angle_alpha   90.00
_cell.angle_beta   90.00
_cell.angle_gamma   90.00
#
_symmetry.space_group_name_H-M   'P 1'
#
loop_
_entity.id
_entity.type
_entity.pdbx_description
1 polymer ?
#
loop_
_entity_poly.entity_id
_entity_poly.type
_entity_poly.pdbx_seq_one_letter_code
_entity_poly.pdbx_strand_id
1 'polypeptide(L)'
;MNFWASWCGPCKIEMPDMEKFYHDTKDMGIEIVAVNATATEKDPNNVKQFLEENKYTFPVLLDQKGQASAAYQIISIPTSFILDTKGVIRYKHVGPMTYEKMKEYVNTL
;
A
#
# COMPACT_ATOMS: atom_id res chain seq x y z
N MET A 1 0.44 0.00 5.89
CA MET A 1 1.18 0.91 4.99
C MET A 1 1.80 0.08 3.87
N ASN A 2 1.49 0.42 2.63
CA ASN A 2 1.87 -0.38 1.45
C ASN A 2 2.67 0.49 0.48
N PHE A 3 3.85 0.02 0.07
CA PHE A 3 4.69 0.70 -0.92
C PHE A 3 4.46 0.06 -2.29
N TRP A 4 4.15 0.87 -3.31
CA TRP A 4 3.75 0.41 -4.63
C TRP A 4 4.13 1.40 -5.74
N ALA A 5 3.99 0.96 -6.99
CA ALA A 5 4.12 1.84 -8.16
C ALA A 5 3.18 1.39 -9.26
N SER A 6 2.79 2.31 -10.14
CA SER A 6 1.85 2.00 -11.22
C SER A 6 2.44 1.08 -12.29
N TRP A 7 3.77 1.03 -12.40
CA TRP A 7 4.48 0.16 -13.34
C TRP A 7 4.72 -1.25 -12.79
N CYS A 8 4.42 -1.48 -11.52
CA CYS A 8 4.74 -2.73 -10.82
C CYS A 8 3.63 -3.75 -10.99
N GLY A 9 3.88 -4.84 -11.72
CA GLY A 9 2.90 -5.90 -11.96
C GLY A 9 2.36 -6.53 -10.68
N PRO A 10 3.22 -7.05 -9.79
CA PRO A 10 2.74 -7.63 -8.51
C PRO A 10 1.96 -6.65 -7.64
N CYS A 11 2.32 -5.35 -7.67
CA CYS A 11 1.57 -4.32 -6.94
C CYS A 11 0.14 -4.21 -7.46
N LYS A 12 -0.03 -4.25 -8.78
CA LYS A 12 -1.34 -4.15 -9.42
C LYS A 12 -2.22 -5.37 -9.12
N ILE A 13 -1.62 -6.54 -8.97
CA ILE A 13 -2.35 -7.77 -8.62
C ILE A 13 -2.94 -7.67 -7.21
N GLU A 14 -2.25 -7.05 -6.28
CA GLU A 14 -2.68 -6.90 -4.89
C GLU A 14 -3.81 -5.88 -4.70
N MET A 15 -3.86 -4.86 -5.54
CA MET A 15 -4.70 -3.68 -5.29
C MET A 15 -6.20 -3.93 -5.24
N PRO A 16 -6.79 -4.82 -6.07
CA PRO A 16 -8.23 -5.12 -5.91
C PRO A 16 -8.57 -5.67 -4.53
N ASP A 17 -7.74 -6.55 -3.98
CA ASP A 17 -7.93 -7.09 -2.63
C ASP A 17 -7.73 -6.00 -1.57
N MET A 18 -6.78 -5.10 -1.79
CA MET A 18 -6.52 -3.98 -0.89
C MET A 18 -7.71 -3.01 -0.85
N GLU A 19 -8.29 -2.71 -2.00
CA GLU A 19 -9.49 -1.87 -2.07
C GLU A 19 -10.67 -2.51 -1.35
N LYS A 20 -10.89 -3.81 -1.55
CA LYS A 20 -11.93 -4.55 -0.86
C LYS A 20 -11.72 -4.53 0.65
N PHE A 21 -10.49 -4.78 1.09
CA PHE A 21 -10.16 -4.75 2.51
C PHE A 21 -10.38 -3.36 3.10
N TYR A 22 -10.00 -2.31 2.37
CA TYR A 22 -10.22 -0.93 2.77
C TYR A 22 -11.71 -0.65 3.00
N HIS A 23 -12.57 -1.01 2.04
CA HIS A 23 -14.01 -0.79 2.17
C HIS A 23 -14.61 -1.56 3.34
N ASP A 24 -14.17 -2.80 3.55
CA ASP A 24 -14.73 -3.64 4.61
C ASP A 24 -14.30 -3.19 6.01
N THR A 25 -13.18 -2.48 6.14
CA THR A 25 -12.57 -2.19 7.45
C THR A 25 -12.46 -0.72 7.80
N LYS A 26 -12.72 0.20 6.88
CA LYS A 26 -12.51 1.64 7.11
C LYS A 26 -13.31 2.21 8.29
N ASP A 27 -14.48 1.63 8.58
CA ASP A 27 -15.32 2.08 9.69
C ASP A 27 -15.03 1.29 10.99
N MET A 28 -14.00 0.45 10.98
CA MET A 28 -13.61 -0.39 12.12
C MET A 28 -12.33 0.09 12.80
N GLY A 29 -11.90 1.31 12.52
CA GLY A 29 -10.67 1.86 13.07
C GLY A 29 -9.39 1.33 12.41
N ILE A 30 -9.51 0.70 11.26
CA ILE A 30 -8.39 0.19 10.49
C ILE A 30 -8.15 1.13 9.29
N GLU A 31 -6.91 1.57 9.13
CA GLU A 31 -6.55 2.48 8.06
C GLU A 31 -5.60 1.80 7.07
N ILE A 32 -5.77 2.12 5.79
CA ILE A 32 -4.82 1.76 4.75
C ILE A 32 -4.17 3.04 4.26
N VAL A 33 -2.84 3.03 4.19
CA VAL A 33 -2.07 4.11 3.58
C VAL A 33 -1.18 3.47 2.52
N ALA A 34 -1.43 3.82 1.26
CA ALA A 34 -0.63 3.36 0.14
C ALA A 34 0.38 4.43 -0.24
N VAL A 35 1.66 4.10 -0.11
CA VAL A 35 2.75 5.04 -0.43
C VAL A 35 3.25 4.71 -1.83
N ASN A 36 2.99 5.61 -2.77
CA ASN A 36 3.46 5.45 -4.14
C ASN A 36 4.94 5.84 -4.25
N ALA A 37 5.74 4.97 -4.83
CA ALA A 37 7.15 5.23 -5.12
C ALA A 37 7.27 6.18 -6.32
N THR A 38 6.82 7.40 -6.15
CA THR A 38 6.65 8.40 -7.21
C THR A 38 7.97 8.73 -7.90
N ALA A 39 9.08 8.70 -7.16
CA ALA A 39 10.41 8.95 -7.74
C ALA A 39 10.77 7.91 -8.81
N THR A 40 10.11 6.74 -8.83
CA THR A 40 10.35 5.68 -9.83
C THR A 40 9.36 5.71 -10.99
N GLU A 41 8.33 6.54 -10.92
CA GLU A 41 7.33 6.67 -11.99
C GLU A 41 7.94 7.46 -13.15
N LYS A 42 7.64 7.05 -14.38
CA LYS A 42 8.07 7.80 -15.56
C LYS A 42 7.40 9.17 -15.62
N ASP A 43 6.12 9.21 -15.26
CA ASP A 43 5.33 10.44 -15.23
C ASP A 43 4.44 10.37 -14.00
N PRO A 44 4.58 11.31 -13.04
CA PRO A 44 3.74 11.33 -11.84
C PRO A 44 2.24 11.35 -12.13
N ASN A 45 1.83 11.90 -13.29
CA ASN A 45 0.42 11.91 -13.69
C ASN A 45 -0.15 10.51 -13.93
N ASN A 46 0.71 9.52 -14.21
CA ASN A 46 0.29 8.13 -14.38
C ASN A 46 -0.33 7.55 -13.11
N VAL A 47 0.12 8.03 -11.94
CA VAL A 47 -0.39 7.56 -10.65
C VAL A 47 -1.87 7.91 -10.49
N LYS A 48 -2.20 9.18 -10.69
CA LYS A 48 -3.57 9.67 -10.59
C LYS A 48 -4.47 8.98 -11.60
N GLN A 49 -4.03 8.89 -12.84
CA GLN A 49 -4.77 8.25 -13.92
C GLN A 49 -5.04 6.78 -13.60
N PHE A 50 -4.03 6.06 -13.13
CA PHE A 50 -4.17 4.64 -12.75
C PHE A 50 -5.21 4.46 -11.64
N LEU A 51 -5.17 5.28 -10.60
CA LEU A 51 -6.11 5.19 -9.49
C LEU A 51 -7.54 5.49 -9.93
N GLU A 52 -7.73 6.50 -10.79
CA GLU A 52 -9.04 6.87 -11.31
C GLU A 52 -9.62 5.79 -12.23
N GLU A 53 -8.82 5.26 -13.14
CA GLU A 53 -9.25 4.22 -14.08
C GLU A 53 -9.68 2.94 -13.37
N ASN A 54 -9.01 2.59 -12.27
CA ASN A 54 -9.30 1.39 -11.49
C ASN A 54 -10.28 1.67 -10.34
N LYS A 55 -10.70 2.91 -10.15
CA LYS A 55 -11.65 3.33 -9.12
C LYS A 55 -11.18 2.97 -7.70
N TYR A 56 -9.89 3.07 -7.45
CA TYR A 56 -9.34 2.86 -6.13
C TYR A 56 -9.54 4.10 -5.26
N THR A 57 -9.99 3.90 -4.02
CA THR A 57 -10.37 4.98 -3.10
C THR A 57 -9.58 5.00 -1.80
N PHE A 58 -8.74 4.01 -1.55
CA PHE A 58 -7.87 4.02 -0.37
C PHE A 58 -6.91 5.23 -0.41
N PRO A 59 -6.52 5.75 0.77
CA PRO A 59 -5.60 6.89 0.83
C PRO A 59 -4.25 6.59 0.19
N VAL A 60 -3.75 7.53 -0.59
CA VAL A 60 -2.46 7.41 -1.29
C VAL A 60 -1.59 8.60 -0.96
N LEU A 61 -0.35 8.35 -0.57
CA LEU A 61 0.69 9.35 -0.39
C LEU A 61 1.72 9.21 -1.50
N LEU A 62 2.27 10.33 -1.94
CA LEU A 62 3.25 10.35 -3.02
C LEU A 62 4.65 10.58 -2.46
N ASP A 63 5.51 9.59 -2.59
CA ASP A 63 6.91 9.67 -2.15
C ASP A 63 7.76 10.23 -3.29
N GLN A 64 7.58 11.52 -3.57
CA GLN A 64 8.14 12.19 -4.74
C GLN A 64 9.67 12.19 -4.78
N LYS A 65 10.31 12.25 -3.62
CA LYS A 65 11.77 12.31 -3.51
C LYS A 65 12.40 10.99 -3.05
N GLY A 66 11.59 9.95 -2.88
CA GLY A 66 12.08 8.66 -2.41
C GLY A 66 12.50 8.64 -0.94
N GLN A 67 12.13 9.65 -0.16
CA GLN A 67 12.54 9.76 1.26
C GLN A 67 11.90 8.68 2.14
N ALA A 68 10.61 8.41 1.93
CA ALA A 68 9.93 7.36 2.68
C ALA A 68 10.47 5.97 2.31
N SER A 69 10.67 5.72 1.02
CA SER A 69 11.24 4.46 0.56
C SER A 69 12.63 4.21 1.17
N ALA A 70 13.45 5.26 1.26
CA ALA A 70 14.77 5.17 1.88
C ALA A 70 14.66 4.94 3.39
N ALA A 71 13.80 5.68 4.09
CA ALA A 71 13.62 5.57 5.53
C ALA A 71 13.15 4.19 5.95
N TYR A 72 12.26 3.56 5.17
CA TYR A 72 11.75 2.22 5.45
C TYR A 72 12.58 1.11 4.78
N GLN A 73 13.70 1.48 4.15
CA GLN A 73 14.63 0.54 3.52
C GLN A 73 13.93 -0.39 2.52
N ILE A 74 13.11 0.20 1.65
CA ILE A 74 12.39 -0.55 0.63
C ILE A 74 13.36 -0.99 -0.46
N ILE A 75 13.50 -2.31 -0.61
CA ILE A 75 14.37 -2.92 -1.62
C ILE A 75 13.54 -3.37 -2.83
N SER A 76 12.35 -3.88 -2.57
CA SER A 76 11.44 -4.35 -3.62
C SER A 76 10.01 -3.95 -3.29
N ILE A 77 9.17 -3.89 -4.31
CA ILE A 77 7.74 -3.57 -4.16
C ILE A 77 6.89 -4.68 -4.79
N PRO A 78 5.70 -4.96 -4.27
CA PRO A 78 5.11 -4.30 -3.10
C PRO A 78 5.75 -4.77 -1.80
N THR A 79 5.86 -3.87 -0.85
CA THR A 79 6.23 -4.18 0.53
C THR A 79 5.23 -3.49 1.44
N SER A 80 4.69 -4.23 2.39
CA SER A 80 3.69 -3.71 3.32
C SER A 80 4.16 -3.82 4.76
N PHE A 81 3.80 -2.82 5.55
CA PHE A 81 4.02 -2.81 7.00
C PHE A 81 2.68 -2.77 7.70
N ILE A 82 2.53 -3.62 8.71
CA ILE A 82 1.34 -3.67 9.54
C ILE A 82 1.70 -3.06 10.90
N LEU A 83 1.03 -1.97 11.26
CA LEU A 83 1.29 -1.22 12.47
C LEU A 83 0.13 -1.37 13.44
N ASP A 84 0.44 -1.37 14.74
CA ASP A 84 -0.60 -1.35 15.77
C ASP A 84 -1.12 0.07 16.02
N THR A 85 -2.04 0.21 16.96
CA THR A 85 -2.66 1.51 17.29
C THR A 85 -1.69 2.51 17.91
N LYS A 86 -0.52 2.05 18.34
CA LYS A 86 0.55 2.90 18.90
C LYS A 86 1.56 3.32 17.83
N GLY A 87 1.35 2.92 16.57
CA GLY A 87 2.26 3.22 15.47
C GLY A 87 3.50 2.34 15.43
N VAL A 88 3.51 1.23 16.19
CA VAL A 88 4.63 0.30 16.20
C VAL A 88 4.46 -0.71 15.06
N ILE A 89 5.53 -0.90 14.27
CA ILE A 89 5.53 -1.90 13.21
C ILE A 89 5.55 -3.28 13.83
N ARG A 90 4.51 -4.05 13.54
CA ARG A 90 4.34 -5.42 14.05
C ARG A 90 4.74 -6.47 13.01
N TYR A 91 4.51 -6.19 11.75
CA TYR A 91 4.84 -7.11 10.66
C TYR A 91 5.35 -6.36 9.45
N LYS A 92 6.25 -7.01 8.70
CA LYS A 92 6.69 -6.58 7.38
C LYS A 92 6.43 -7.74 6.41
N HIS A 93 5.74 -7.43 5.32
CA HIS A 93 5.44 -8.42 4.29
C HIS A 93 6.02 -7.95 2.95
N VAL A 94 6.93 -8.72 2.38
CA VAL A 94 7.50 -8.44 1.06
C VAL A 94 6.75 -9.29 0.03
N GLY A 95 6.28 -8.64 -1.01
CA GLY A 95 5.47 -9.27 -2.04
C GLY A 95 3.97 -8.97 -1.88
N PRO A 96 3.15 -9.41 -2.84
CA PRO A 96 1.71 -9.16 -2.80
C PRO A 96 1.04 -9.95 -1.67
N MET A 97 0.01 -9.34 -1.08
CA MET A 97 -0.85 -9.98 -0.09
C MET A 97 -2.24 -10.18 -0.67
N THR A 98 -2.88 -11.29 -0.31
CA THR A 98 -4.29 -11.50 -0.56
C THR A 98 -5.12 -10.81 0.52
N TYR A 99 -6.42 -10.64 0.25
CA TYR A 99 -7.39 -10.16 1.24
C TYR A 99 -7.31 -10.97 2.55
N GLU A 100 -7.26 -12.29 2.43
CA GLU A 100 -7.20 -13.18 3.60
C GLU A 100 -5.93 -12.96 4.42
N LYS A 101 -4.80 -12.70 3.76
CA LYS A 101 -3.54 -12.44 4.46
C LYS A 101 -3.57 -11.10 5.19
N MET A 102 -4.16 -10.08 4.59
CA MET A 102 -4.36 -8.78 5.23
C MET A 102 -5.17 -8.93 6.50
N LYS A 103 -6.28 -9.66 6.42
CA LYS A 103 -7.17 -9.96 7.53
C LYS A 103 -6.45 -10.72 8.64
N GLU A 104 -5.67 -11.72 8.27
CA GLU A 104 -4.89 -12.52 9.23
C GLU A 104 -3.93 -11.64 10.05
N TYR A 105 -3.16 -10.78 9.38
CA TYR A 105 -2.23 -9.88 10.06
C TYR A 105 -2.96 -8.96 11.04
N VAL A 106 -4.04 -8.34 10.60
CA VAL A 106 -4.79 -7.38 11.42
C VAL A 106 -5.44 -8.06 12.63
N ASN A 107 -5.91 -9.28 12.47
CA ASN A 107 -6.55 -10.03 13.55
C ASN A 107 -5.59 -10.44 14.68
N THR A 108 -4.27 -10.37 14.43
CA THR A 108 -3.27 -10.73 15.44
C THR A 108 -2.71 -9.52 16.20
N LEU A 109 -3.17 -8.31 15.89
CA LEU A 109 -2.70 -7.09 16.55
C LEU A 109 -3.25 -6.91 17.95
#